data_3d4daeb1694e32f10b5e75a3c24de62c
#
_entry.id   3d4daeb1694e32f10b5e75a3c24de62c
#
_cell.length_a   1.000
_cell.length_b   1.000
_cell.length_c   1.000
_cell.angle_alpha   90.00
_cell.angle_beta   90.00
_cell.angle_gamma   90.00
#
_symmetry.space_group_name_H-M   'P 1'
#
loop_
_entity.id
_entity.type
_entity.pdbx_description
1 polymer ?
#
loop_
_entity_poly.entity_id
_entity_poly.type
_entity_poly.pdbx_seq_one_letter_code
_entity_poly.pdbx_strand_id
1 'polypeptide(L)'
;DYTTNTFLDFARQGAFLFKEGEFKGKADEEMFAEYVLGARINNEDISENRSFFYREVSDLIKGKSMKEAVIELNYWCSSKVTYRTTDNRTASPITVYNNTYGRCGEESTFAVSVFRSVGIPSRQVYVPLWSHCDDNHAWVEVWCDGSWYFLGACEPEDELNQGWFLNASKRAMMVHARCYNPELEKDVN
;
A
#
# COMPACT_ATOMS: atom_id res chain seq x y z
N ASP A 1 -8.46 14.55 -11.25
CA ASP A 1 -8.32 14.26 -12.69
C ASP A 1 -6.88 13.84 -12.97
N TYR A 2 -6.70 12.82 -13.78
CA TYR A 2 -5.39 12.33 -14.23
C TYR A 2 -5.21 12.58 -15.73
N THR A 3 -3.97 12.76 -16.12
CA THR A 3 -3.56 13.03 -17.50
C THR A 3 -2.54 12.01 -17.98
N THR A 4 -2.20 12.04 -19.27
CA THR A 4 -1.06 11.26 -19.80
C THR A 4 0.23 11.55 -19.02
N ASN A 5 0.43 12.79 -18.58
CA ASN A 5 1.61 13.17 -17.78
C ASN A 5 1.66 12.45 -16.44
N THR A 6 0.52 12.22 -15.78
CA THR A 6 0.44 11.44 -14.52
C THR A 6 1.03 10.04 -14.70
N PHE A 7 0.68 9.35 -15.78
CA PHE A 7 1.22 8.01 -16.05
C PHE A 7 2.70 8.04 -16.49
N LEU A 8 3.10 9.07 -17.22
CA LEU A 8 4.52 9.26 -17.57
C LEU A 8 5.37 9.51 -16.32
N ASP A 9 4.89 10.27 -15.37
CA ASP A 9 5.59 10.51 -14.11
C ASP A 9 5.67 9.24 -13.25
N PHE A 10 4.60 8.44 -13.21
CA PHE A 10 4.63 7.13 -12.56
C PHE A 10 5.67 6.20 -13.20
N ALA A 11 5.71 6.15 -14.53
CA ALA A 11 6.66 5.34 -15.26
C ALA A 11 8.12 5.80 -15.06
N ARG A 12 8.37 7.11 -15.10
CA ARG A 12 9.71 7.69 -14.87
C ARG A 12 10.20 7.43 -13.45
N GLN A 13 9.36 7.67 -12.46
CA GLN A 13 9.69 7.39 -11.07
C GLN A 13 9.91 5.89 -10.85
N GLY A 14 9.04 5.04 -11.42
CA GLY A 14 9.21 3.60 -11.35
C GLY A 14 10.53 3.14 -11.95
N ALA A 15 10.90 3.63 -13.14
CA ALA A 15 12.18 3.34 -13.77
C ALA A 15 13.38 3.77 -12.91
N PHE A 16 13.31 4.94 -12.28
CA PHE A 16 14.31 5.40 -11.33
C PHE A 16 14.41 4.47 -10.12
N LEU A 17 13.29 4.17 -9.46
CA LEU A 17 13.25 3.32 -8.27
C LEU A 17 13.79 1.91 -8.56
N PHE A 18 13.45 1.34 -9.71
CA PHE A 18 13.92 0.01 -10.10
C PHE A 18 15.42 -0.04 -10.32
N LYS A 19 16.01 1.00 -10.94
CA LYS A 19 17.43 1.04 -11.31
C LYS A 19 18.34 1.61 -10.24
N GLU A 20 17.86 2.58 -9.49
CA GLU A 20 18.69 3.45 -8.64
C GLU A 20 18.12 3.67 -7.23
N GLY A 21 16.86 3.26 -6.97
CA GLY A 21 16.20 3.42 -5.67
C GLY A 21 16.91 2.67 -4.55
N GLU A 22 16.58 3.00 -3.29
CA GLU A 22 17.19 2.41 -2.09
C GLU A 22 17.05 0.88 -2.07
N PHE A 23 15.95 0.35 -2.61
CA PHE A 23 15.64 -1.08 -2.63
C PHE A 23 15.83 -1.72 -4.01
N LYS A 24 16.66 -1.14 -4.87
CA LYS A 24 16.99 -1.72 -6.18
C LYS A 24 17.46 -3.18 -6.06
N GLY A 25 16.98 -4.02 -6.95
CA GLY A 25 17.34 -5.45 -6.98
C GLY A 25 16.71 -6.30 -5.88
N LYS A 26 15.83 -5.74 -5.03
CA LYS A 26 15.11 -6.47 -3.98
C LYS A 26 13.82 -7.12 -4.46
N ALA A 27 13.30 -6.71 -5.59
CA ALA A 27 12.18 -7.33 -6.28
C ALA A 27 12.57 -7.61 -7.73
N ASP A 28 12.08 -8.70 -8.30
CA ASP A 28 12.18 -8.94 -9.73
C ASP A 28 11.26 -8.01 -10.53
N GLU A 29 11.37 -8.06 -11.86
CA GLU A 29 10.65 -7.17 -12.76
C GLU A 29 9.12 -7.36 -12.65
N GLU A 30 8.66 -8.60 -12.53
CA GLU A 30 7.24 -8.94 -12.44
C GLU A 30 6.63 -8.41 -11.13
N MET A 31 7.26 -8.71 -9.99
CA MET A 31 6.86 -8.20 -8.67
C MET A 31 6.86 -6.68 -8.63
N PHE A 32 7.86 -6.05 -9.23
CA PHE A 32 7.96 -4.59 -9.26
C PHE A 32 6.88 -3.99 -10.17
N ALA A 33 6.67 -4.54 -11.36
CA ALA A 33 5.66 -4.06 -12.29
C ALA A 33 4.25 -4.11 -11.69
N GLU A 34 3.92 -5.20 -11.03
CA GLU A 34 2.58 -5.43 -10.48
C GLU A 34 2.33 -4.62 -9.19
N TYR A 35 3.26 -4.68 -8.25
CA TYR A 35 3.04 -4.20 -6.89
C TYR A 35 3.71 -2.85 -6.57
N VAL A 36 4.46 -2.27 -7.51
CA VAL A 36 5.01 -0.91 -7.41
C VAL A 36 4.46 -0.01 -8.51
N LEU A 37 4.51 -0.42 -9.79
CA LEU A 37 4.10 0.45 -10.91
C LEU A 37 2.59 0.63 -11.02
N GLY A 38 1.79 -0.33 -10.59
CA GLY A 38 0.33 -0.28 -10.69
C GLY A 38 -0.24 1.08 -10.25
N ALA A 39 -1.00 1.74 -11.13
CA ALA A 39 -1.51 3.10 -10.88
C ALA A 39 -2.60 3.14 -9.81
N ARG A 40 -3.30 2.03 -9.60
CA ARG A 40 -4.35 1.85 -8.59
C ARG A 40 -3.99 0.78 -7.57
N ILE A 41 -4.62 0.87 -6.43
CA ILE A 41 -4.50 -0.06 -5.32
C ILE A 41 -5.85 -0.74 -5.07
N ASN A 42 -6.92 0.03 -5.11
CA ASN A 42 -8.30 -0.42 -5.02
C ASN A 42 -9.13 0.26 -6.13
N ASN A 43 -10.18 0.99 -5.78
CA ASN A 43 -11.07 1.73 -6.68
C ASN A 43 -10.99 3.26 -6.48
N GLU A 44 -9.94 3.71 -5.80
CA GLU A 44 -9.67 5.12 -5.57
C GLU A 44 -9.43 5.89 -6.86
N ASP A 45 -9.63 7.20 -6.83
CA ASP A 45 -9.27 8.07 -7.93
C ASP A 45 -7.73 8.14 -8.08
N ILE A 46 -7.27 8.03 -9.33
CA ILE A 46 -5.84 8.17 -9.65
C ILE A 46 -5.44 9.64 -9.46
N SER A 47 -4.36 9.86 -8.74
CA SER A 47 -3.82 11.19 -8.46
C SER A 47 -2.30 11.21 -8.53
N GLU A 48 -1.73 12.39 -8.74
CA GLU A 48 -0.28 12.62 -8.72
C GLU A 48 0.24 12.62 -7.28
N ASN A 49 0.45 11.44 -6.74
CA ASN A 49 0.82 11.27 -5.33
C ASN A 49 2.23 10.72 -5.11
N ARG A 50 2.77 9.93 -6.05
CA ARG A 50 4.03 9.17 -5.85
C ARG A 50 5.24 10.06 -5.68
N SER A 51 5.45 11.00 -6.57
CA SER A 51 6.56 11.95 -6.47
C SER A 51 6.44 12.85 -5.23
N PHE A 52 5.21 13.16 -4.82
CA PHE A 52 4.97 13.87 -3.58
C PHE A 52 5.39 13.03 -2.37
N PHE A 53 4.85 11.81 -2.20
CA PHE A 53 5.21 10.95 -1.08
C PHE A 53 6.68 10.57 -1.08
N TYR A 54 7.29 10.33 -2.24
CA TYR A 54 8.73 10.09 -2.32
C TYR A 54 9.54 11.21 -1.67
N ARG A 55 9.22 12.48 -1.98
CA ARG A 55 9.91 13.62 -1.38
C ARG A 55 9.73 13.72 0.14
N GLU A 56 8.53 13.36 0.60
CA GLU A 56 8.21 13.40 2.04
C GLU A 56 8.96 12.32 2.86
N VAL A 57 9.21 11.14 2.28
CA VAL A 57 9.64 9.99 3.06
C VAL A 57 10.98 9.38 2.65
N SER A 58 11.57 9.78 1.52
CA SER A 58 12.81 9.15 1.03
C SER A 58 13.98 9.26 2.00
N ASP A 59 14.06 10.32 2.79
CA ASP A 59 15.12 10.47 3.81
C ASP A 59 14.94 9.54 5.00
N LEU A 60 13.71 9.11 5.30
CA LEU A 60 13.41 8.23 6.43
C LEU A 60 13.91 6.80 6.22
N ILE A 61 14.09 6.39 4.97
CA ILE A 61 14.43 5.00 4.62
C ILE A 61 15.92 4.78 4.33
N LYS A 62 16.71 5.85 4.27
CA LYS A 62 18.14 5.77 3.92
C LYS A 62 18.90 4.83 4.85
N GLY A 63 19.60 3.85 4.27
CA GLY A 63 20.41 2.87 5.00
C GLY A 63 19.63 1.86 5.84
N LYS A 64 18.31 1.81 5.72
CA LYS A 64 17.45 0.82 6.40
C LYS A 64 17.25 -0.42 5.52
N SER A 65 17.04 -1.56 6.15
CA SER A 65 16.47 -2.74 5.49
C SER A 65 15.02 -2.44 5.04
N MET A 66 14.48 -3.23 4.10
CA MET A 66 13.09 -3.06 3.67
C MET A 66 12.10 -3.15 4.84
N LYS A 67 12.30 -4.09 5.76
CA LYS A 67 11.42 -4.27 6.94
C LYS A 67 11.46 -3.07 7.88
N GLU A 68 12.65 -2.58 8.22
CA GLU A 68 12.81 -1.37 9.04
C GLU A 68 12.18 -0.15 8.37
N ALA A 69 12.35 -0.02 7.04
CA ALA A 69 11.74 1.05 6.28
C ALA A 69 10.21 0.98 6.30
N VAL A 70 9.62 -0.22 6.15
CA VAL A 70 8.16 -0.40 6.22
C VAL A 70 7.62 0.01 7.58
N ILE A 71 8.27 -0.40 8.68
CA ILE A 71 7.87 -0.02 10.03
C ILE A 71 7.96 1.50 10.20
N GLU A 72 9.08 2.12 9.85
CA GLU A 72 9.27 3.56 9.91
C GLU A 72 8.22 4.34 9.11
N LEU A 73 7.97 3.89 7.88
CA LEU A 73 6.97 4.52 7.01
C LEU A 73 5.55 4.36 7.56
N ASN A 74 5.23 3.25 8.22
CA ASN A 74 3.93 3.07 8.86
C ASN A 74 3.75 3.98 10.07
N TYR A 75 4.80 4.21 10.86
CA TYR A 75 4.82 5.25 11.90
C TYR A 75 4.62 6.65 11.31
N TRP A 76 5.28 6.95 10.18
CA TRP A 76 5.05 8.21 9.48
C TRP A 76 3.59 8.31 9.01
N CYS A 77 3.02 7.26 8.41
CA CYS A 77 1.63 7.24 7.97
C CYS A 77 0.66 7.52 9.14
N SER A 78 0.85 6.86 10.30
CA SER A 78 0.02 7.08 11.48
C SER A 78 0.14 8.49 12.05
N SER A 79 1.28 9.16 11.86
CA SER A 79 1.45 10.57 12.24
C SER A 79 0.69 11.55 11.35
N LYS A 80 0.25 11.12 10.16
CA LYS A 80 -0.44 11.95 9.16
C LYS A 80 -1.93 11.68 9.06
N VAL A 81 -2.34 10.42 9.23
CA VAL A 81 -3.72 9.97 9.02
C VAL A 81 -4.18 9.18 10.23
N THR A 82 -5.39 9.46 10.68
CA THR A 82 -6.05 8.74 11.76
C THR A 82 -7.36 8.12 11.27
N TYR A 83 -7.77 7.03 11.93
CA TYR A 83 -9.01 6.36 11.58
C TYR A 83 -10.23 7.27 11.84
N ARG A 84 -11.06 7.38 10.83
CA ARG A 84 -12.40 8.00 10.94
C ARG A 84 -13.33 7.39 9.91
N THR A 85 -14.55 7.08 10.32
CA THR A 85 -15.59 6.63 9.39
C THR A 85 -15.84 7.69 8.31
N THR A 86 -15.82 7.27 7.06
CA THR A 86 -16.12 8.09 5.89
C THR A 86 -17.29 7.48 5.11
N ASP A 87 -17.66 8.06 3.96
CA ASP A 87 -18.64 7.47 3.05
C ASP A 87 -18.10 6.23 2.31
N ASN A 88 -18.90 5.63 1.42
CA ASN A 88 -18.53 4.41 0.69
C ASN A 88 -17.52 4.62 -0.43
N ARG A 89 -17.13 5.86 -0.73
CA ARG A 89 -16.10 6.15 -1.74
C ARG A 89 -14.72 5.98 -1.13
N THR A 90 -13.80 5.42 -1.90
CA THR A 90 -12.39 5.39 -1.53
C THR A 90 -11.72 6.65 -2.06
N ALA A 91 -11.38 7.57 -1.19
CA ALA A 91 -10.67 8.79 -1.55
C ALA A 91 -9.26 8.47 -2.04
N SER A 92 -8.73 9.32 -2.94
CA SER A 92 -7.34 9.17 -3.40
C SER A 92 -6.35 9.33 -2.25
N PRO A 93 -5.16 8.69 -2.30
CA PRO A 93 -4.16 8.79 -1.24
C PRO A 93 -3.77 10.22 -0.88
N ILE A 94 -3.70 11.13 -1.86
CA ILE A 94 -3.39 12.54 -1.60
C ILE A 94 -4.55 13.27 -0.91
N THR A 95 -5.79 12.87 -1.21
CA THR A 95 -6.97 13.40 -0.53
C THR A 95 -7.01 12.95 0.94
N VAL A 96 -6.71 11.67 1.18
CA VAL A 96 -6.62 11.12 2.55
C VAL A 96 -5.54 11.85 3.35
N TYR A 97 -4.37 12.05 2.78
CA TYR A 97 -3.28 12.81 3.39
C TYR A 97 -3.70 14.25 3.75
N ASN A 98 -4.34 14.95 2.83
CA ASN A 98 -4.79 16.34 3.03
C ASN A 98 -5.91 16.45 4.07
N ASN A 99 -6.79 15.46 4.12
CA ASN A 99 -7.89 15.40 5.09
C ASN A 99 -7.43 14.96 6.49
N THR A 100 -6.27 14.30 6.59
CA THR A 100 -5.68 13.72 7.82
C THR A 100 -6.49 12.59 8.46
N TYR A 101 -7.45 12.02 7.77
CA TYR A 101 -8.26 10.89 8.24
C TYR A 101 -8.77 10.02 7.07
N GLY A 102 -9.11 8.79 7.40
CA GLY A 102 -9.75 7.84 6.51
C GLY A 102 -10.29 6.63 7.27
N ARG A 103 -11.15 5.84 6.63
CA ARG A 103 -11.48 4.49 7.13
C ARG A 103 -10.39 3.50 6.71
N CYS A 104 -10.42 2.27 7.21
CA CYS A 104 -9.39 1.24 6.95
C CYS A 104 -9.06 1.04 5.46
N GLY A 105 -10.07 1.10 4.57
CA GLY A 105 -9.86 1.02 3.12
C GLY A 105 -9.07 2.20 2.56
N GLU A 106 -9.22 3.39 3.11
CA GLU A 106 -8.51 4.61 2.72
C GLU A 106 -7.13 4.69 3.37
N GLU A 107 -7.00 4.33 4.65
CA GLU A 107 -5.70 4.23 5.32
C GLU A 107 -4.79 3.22 4.62
N SER A 108 -5.33 2.07 4.20
CA SER A 108 -4.54 1.06 3.48
C SER A 108 -4.16 1.49 2.06
N THR A 109 -5.02 2.16 1.30
CA THR A 109 -4.62 2.73 -0.01
C THR A 109 -3.57 3.83 0.15
N PHE A 110 -3.69 4.66 1.18
CA PHE A 110 -2.68 5.66 1.51
C PHE A 110 -1.33 5.03 1.85
N ALA A 111 -1.29 4.08 2.79
CA ALA A 111 -0.05 3.40 3.18
C ALA A 111 0.62 2.66 2.01
N VAL A 112 -0.16 1.90 1.21
CA VAL A 112 0.36 1.24 -0.01
C VAL A 112 0.95 2.25 -0.98
N SER A 113 0.30 3.41 -1.17
CA SER A 113 0.82 4.47 -2.04
C SER A 113 2.16 5.03 -1.54
N VAL A 114 2.31 5.19 -0.23
CA VAL A 114 3.58 5.60 0.40
C VAL A 114 4.66 4.55 0.19
N PHE A 115 4.39 3.27 0.45
CA PHE A 115 5.36 2.18 0.24
C PHE A 115 5.79 2.06 -1.23
N ARG A 116 4.83 2.10 -2.17
CA ARG A 116 5.13 2.08 -3.60
C ARG A 116 5.93 3.29 -4.05
N SER A 117 5.77 4.45 -3.40
CA SER A 117 6.51 5.67 -3.75
C SER A 117 8.01 5.54 -3.56
N VAL A 118 8.47 4.64 -2.71
CA VAL A 118 9.90 4.35 -2.45
C VAL A 118 10.36 3.01 -3.02
N GLY A 119 9.52 2.33 -3.81
CA GLY A 119 9.89 1.09 -4.49
C GLY A 119 9.68 -0.19 -3.66
N ILE A 120 8.88 -0.14 -2.60
CA ILE A 120 8.50 -1.33 -1.83
C ILE A 120 7.22 -1.93 -2.42
N PRO A 121 7.27 -3.16 -2.97
CA PRO A 121 6.09 -3.84 -3.49
C PRO A 121 5.06 -4.05 -2.38
N SER A 122 3.83 -3.63 -2.63
CA SER A 122 2.79 -3.67 -1.62
C SER A 122 1.39 -3.73 -2.21
N ARG A 123 0.46 -4.27 -1.44
CA ARG A 123 -0.96 -4.41 -1.82
C ARG A 123 -1.89 -4.21 -0.64
N GLN A 124 -3.10 -3.77 -0.92
CA GLN A 124 -4.19 -3.81 0.04
C GLN A 124 -4.76 -5.22 0.12
N VAL A 125 -5.03 -5.68 1.33
CA VAL A 125 -5.77 -6.92 1.59
C VAL A 125 -7.09 -6.56 2.28
N TYR A 126 -8.14 -7.28 1.95
CA TYR A 126 -9.49 -6.95 2.36
C TYR A 126 -10.30 -8.19 2.78
N VAL A 127 -10.98 -8.08 3.90
CA VAL A 127 -12.04 -9.00 4.34
C VAL A 127 -13.37 -8.27 4.22
N PRO A 128 -14.26 -8.70 3.28
CA PRO A 128 -15.53 -8.01 3.04
C PRO A 128 -16.53 -8.18 4.19
N LEU A 129 -16.42 -9.28 4.93
CA LEU A 129 -17.31 -9.58 6.05
C LEU A 129 -16.60 -10.49 7.05
N TRP A 130 -16.57 -10.08 8.30
CA TRP A 130 -16.08 -10.92 9.38
C TRP A 130 -17.04 -12.08 9.68
N SER A 131 -16.52 -13.21 10.13
CA SER A 131 -17.34 -14.36 10.52
C SER A 131 -18.14 -14.17 11.82
N HIS A 132 -17.88 -13.13 12.57
CA HIS A 132 -18.45 -12.89 13.90
C HIS A 132 -19.23 -11.56 14.05
N CYS A 133 -19.24 -10.70 13.03
CA CYS A 133 -20.01 -9.46 13.03
C CYS A 133 -20.19 -8.91 11.60
N ASP A 134 -21.16 -8.03 11.43
CA ASP A 134 -21.48 -7.36 10.17
C ASP A 134 -20.53 -6.17 9.95
N ASP A 135 -19.24 -6.46 9.85
CA ASP A 135 -18.20 -5.48 9.61
C ASP A 135 -17.12 -6.05 8.70
N ASN A 136 -16.26 -5.20 8.19
CA ASN A 136 -15.17 -5.51 7.27
C ASN A 136 -13.86 -4.91 7.75
N HIS A 137 -12.76 -5.28 7.12
CA HIS A 137 -11.47 -4.66 7.40
C HIS A 137 -10.55 -4.71 6.18
N ALA A 138 -9.66 -3.71 6.09
CA ALA A 138 -8.58 -3.68 5.12
C ALA A 138 -7.26 -3.38 5.83
N TRP A 139 -6.21 -4.08 5.40
CA TRP A 139 -4.83 -3.90 5.87
C TRP A 139 -3.87 -3.93 4.69
N VAL A 140 -2.58 -3.97 4.97
CA VAL A 140 -1.54 -3.97 3.94
C VAL A 140 -0.68 -5.22 4.02
N GLU A 141 -0.27 -5.71 2.86
CA GLU A 141 0.86 -6.63 2.72
C GLU A 141 1.98 -5.97 1.92
N VAL A 142 3.22 -6.24 2.35
CA VAL A 142 4.45 -5.76 1.73
C VAL A 142 5.38 -6.93 1.41
N TRP A 143 6.04 -6.86 0.26
CA TRP A 143 7.08 -7.83 -0.12
C TRP A 143 8.43 -7.34 0.37
N CYS A 144 9.05 -8.11 1.24
CA CYS A 144 10.39 -7.83 1.75
C CYS A 144 11.28 -9.07 1.66
N ASP A 145 12.38 -8.97 0.93
CA ASP A 145 13.43 -9.98 0.87
C ASP A 145 12.92 -11.41 0.58
N GLY A 146 11.99 -11.54 -0.38
CA GLY A 146 11.49 -12.82 -0.84
C GLY A 146 10.23 -13.36 -0.15
N SER A 147 9.57 -12.56 0.69
CA SER A 147 8.35 -12.98 1.41
C SER A 147 7.36 -11.84 1.60
N TRP A 148 6.07 -12.17 1.64
CA TRP A 148 5.02 -11.25 2.04
C TRP A 148 4.91 -11.13 3.56
N TYR A 149 4.74 -9.91 4.04
CA TYR A 149 4.49 -9.57 5.44
C TYR A 149 3.27 -8.68 5.54
N PHE A 150 2.42 -8.89 6.53
CA PHE A 150 1.26 -8.03 6.76
C PHE A 150 1.50 -7.02 7.89
N LEU A 151 0.74 -5.91 7.84
CA LEU A 151 0.70 -4.88 8.88
C LEU A 151 -0.63 -4.12 8.81
N GLY A 152 -1.07 -3.56 9.93
CA GLY A 152 -2.19 -2.61 9.97
C GLY A 152 -1.76 -1.27 9.36
N ALA A 153 -2.57 -0.75 8.44
CA ALA A 153 -2.29 0.54 7.81
C ALA A 153 -2.50 1.69 8.80
N CYS A 154 -1.52 2.55 8.95
CA CYS A 154 -1.53 3.63 9.96
C CYS A 154 -1.69 3.11 11.41
N GLU A 155 -1.48 1.83 11.64
CA GLU A 155 -1.52 1.14 12.92
C GLU A 155 -0.13 0.48 13.16
N PRO A 156 0.91 1.26 13.49
CA PRO A 156 2.27 0.75 13.58
C PRO A 156 2.45 -0.17 14.78
N GLU A 157 3.19 -1.26 14.53
CA GLU A 157 3.71 -2.21 15.53
C GLU A 157 5.23 -2.26 15.39
N ASP A 158 5.92 -2.73 16.41
CA ASP A 158 7.39 -2.82 16.41
C ASP A 158 7.92 -3.90 15.44
N GLU A 159 7.06 -4.85 15.06
CA GLU A 159 7.38 -5.94 14.14
C GLU A 159 6.28 -6.13 13.11
N LEU A 160 6.65 -6.64 11.92
CA LEU A 160 5.70 -7.07 10.90
C LEU A 160 5.00 -8.38 11.30
N ASN A 161 3.90 -8.70 10.64
CA ASN A 161 3.02 -9.84 10.94
C ASN A 161 2.31 -9.73 12.30
N GLN A 162 2.09 -8.50 12.76
CA GLN A 162 1.30 -8.19 13.93
C GLN A 162 0.13 -7.28 13.56
N GLY A 163 -0.95 -7.38 14.32
CA GLY A 163 -2.15 -6.57 14.17
C GLY A 163 -3.32 -7.17 14.95
N TRP A 164 -4.19 -6.30 15.48
CA TRP A 164 -5.36 -6.70 16.27
C TRP A 164 -6.29 -7.66 15.50
N PHE A 165 -6.33 -7.55 14.18
CA PHE A 165 -7.19 -8.33 13.29
C PHE A 165 -6.69 -9.77 13.03
N LEU A 166 -5.48 -10.14 13.46
CA LEU A 166 -4.84 -11.42 13.13
C LEU A 166 -5.71 -12.64 13.47
N ASN A 167 -6.32 -12.66 14.65
CA ASN A 167 -7.16 -13.79 15.06
C ASN A 167 -8.52 -13.82 14.34
N ALA A 168 -9.06 -12.67 13.97
CA ALA A 168 -10.27 -12.55 13.19
C ALA A 168 -10.03 -12.96 11.73
N SER A 169 -8.91 -12.55 11.13
CA SER A 169 -8.57 -12.88 9.74
C SER A 169 -8.38 -14.38 9.50
N LYS A 170 -7.83 -15.12 10.47
CA LYS A 170 -7.70 -16.58 10.39
C LYS A 170 -9.04 -17.34 10.32
N ARG A 171 -10.13 -16.69 10.67
CA ARG A 171 -11.50 -17.25 10.65
C ARG A 171 -12.37 -16.61 9.59
N ALA A 172 -11.83 -15.69 8.80
CA ALA A 172 -12.57 -15.07 7.72
C ALA A 172 -12.89 -16.10 6.62
N MET A 173 -14.09 -16.01 6.06
CA MET A 173 -14.49 -16.89 4.95
C MET A 173 -13.82 -16.52 3.63
N MET A 174 -13.46 -15.25 3.49
CA MET A 174 -12.80 -14.70 2.32
C MET A 174 -11.79 -13.63 2.74
N VAL A 175 -10.58 -13.77 2.24
CA VAL A 175 -9.52 -12.74 2.29
C VAL A 175 -9.04 -12.56 0.86
N HIS A 176 -9.05 -11.33 0.36
CA HIS A 176 -8.62 -11.08 -1.02
C HIS A 176 -7.81 -9.78 -1.16
N ALA A 177 -7.02 -9.71 -2.21
CA ALA A 177 -6.35 -8.51 -2.69
C ALA A 177 -6.75 -8.27 -4.14
N ARG A 178 -6.73 -7.01 -4.58
CA ARG A 178 -6.93 -6.66 -5.99
C ARG A 178 -5.58 -6.66 -6.70
N CYS A 179 -5.58 -7.27 -7.88
CA CYS A 179 -4.51 -7.17 -8.84
C CYS A 179 -5.06 -6.54 -10.12
N TYR A 180 -4.29 -5.65 -10.72
CA TYR A 180 -4.66 -4.96 -11.95
C TYR A 180 -3.83 -5.42 -13.15
N ASN A 181 -3.17 -6.58 -13.04
CA ASN A 181 -2.45 -7.19 -14.16
C ASN A 181 -3.42 -8.03 -15.00
N PRO A 182 -3.72 -7.66 -16.26
CA PRO A 182 -4.64 -8.39 -17.11
C PRO A 182 -4.16 -9.80 -17.49
N GLU A 183 -2.88 -10.12 -17.34
CA GLU A 183 -2.34 -11.46 -17.60
C GLU A 183 -2.64 -12.44 -16.47
N LEU A 184 -2.82 -11.97 -15.23
CA LEU A 184 -3.14 -12.80 -14.07
C LEU A 184 -4.63 -13.15 -13.96
N GLU A 185 -5.52 -12.46 -14.64
CA GLU A 185 -6.95 -12.84 -14.69
C GLU A 185 -7.19 -14.22 -15.34
N LYS A 186 -6.20 -14.79 -16.00
CA LYS A 186 -6.31 -16.08 -16.70
C LYS A 186 -6.07 -17.30 -15.81
N ASP A 187 -5.44 -17.14 -14.66
CA ASP A 187 -4.98 -18.25 -13.82
C ASP A 187 -5.67 -18.33 -12.45
N VAL A 188 -6.62 -17.47 -12.14
CA VAL A 188 -7.38 -17.49 -10.88
C VAL A 188 -8.80 -18.02 -11.14
N ASN A 189 -8.91 -19.29 -11.47
CA ASN A 189 -10.15 -20.06 -11.43
C ASN A 189 -10.01 -21.25 -10.49
#